data_f5b5fa65a619b6cf45765872c5236e2b
#
_entry.id   f5b5fa65a619b6cf45765872c5236e2b
#
_cell.length_a   1.000
_cell.length_b   1.000
_cell.length_c   1.000
_cell.angle_alpha   90.00
_cell.angle_beta   90.00
_cell.angle_gamma   90.00
#
_symmetry.space_group_name_H-M   'P 1'
#
loop_
_entity.id
_entity.type
_entity.pdbx_description
1 polymer ?
#
loop_
_entity_poly.entity_id
_entity_poly.type
_entity_poly.pdbx_seq_one_letter_code
_entity_poly.pdbx_strand_id
1 'polypeptide(L)'
;MKGRRVPINNDLKKKLTVVPFIPGAPNVTSYPVYKITNKSMYIPRYYNDEGTLLLNEINECEININTEPREYQKNVINDIHSEIIKNGSCIACLYTGWGKTFASLYIASLLKVKTLVIVNKESLMEQWSEQIIKFLGFKPGIIQSNKIETSPNVCIGMIQSISMKDYPSDTFNSFSFTIFDETHHYCSKVFSNAFYKIGSKYNLGLSATLKRADKLEHVLEW
;
A
#
# COMPACT_ATOMS: atom_id res chain seq x y z
N MET A 1 -0.08 -3.54 15.81
CA MET A 1 0.73 -3.75 14.60
C MET A 1 -0.01 -4.70 13.67
N LYS A 2 0.13 -4.51 12.38
CA LYS A 2 -0.45 -5.32 11.32
C LYS A 2 0.65 -6.15 10.64
N GLY A 3 0.28 -6.98 9.66
CA GLY A 3 1.19 -7.96 9.05
C GLY A 3 1.00 -9.34 9.64
N ARG A 4 2.00 -10.20 9.52
CA ARG A 4 1.93 -11.58 10.01
C ARG A 4 2.70 -11.73 11.33
N ARG A 5 2.00 -12.15 12.39
CA ARG A 5 2.59 -12.36 13.72
C ARG A 5 3.11 -13.79 13.85
N VAL A 6 4.38 -13.91 14.16
CA VAL A 6 5.10 -15.18 14.36
C VAL A 6 5.88 -15.18 15.68
N PRO A 7 6.28 -16.34 16.21
CA PRO A 7 7.28 -16.42 17.28
C PRO A 7 8.60 -15.76 16.86
N ILE A 8 9.35 -15.23 17.84
CA ILE A 8 10.65 -14.62 17.56
C ILE A 8 11.61 -15.72 17.07
N ASN A 9 12.15 -15.52 15.86
CA ASN A 9 13.01 -16.47 15.17
C ASN A 9 14.24 -15.76 14.59
N ASN A 10 15.43 -16.24 14.94
CA ASN A 10 16.69 -15.63 14.51
C ASN A 10 17.00 -15.86 13.02
N ASP A 11 16.52 -16.95 12.43
CA ASP A 11 16.72 -17.21 11.00
C ASP A 11 15.82 -16.29 10.17
N LEU A 12 14.58 -16.04 10.61
CA LEU A 12 13.71 -15.04 10.00
C LEU A 12 14.30 -13.62 10.11
N LYS A 13 14.93 -13.28 11.26
CA LYS A 13 15.62 -11.98 11.38
C LYS A 13 16.72 -11.80 10.34
N LYS A 14 17.54 -12.84 10.12
CA LYS A 14 18.60 -12.81 9.11
C LYS A 14 18.03 -12.66 7.71
N LYS A 15 17.04 -13.48 7.34
CA LYS A 15 16.39 -13.46 6.02
C LYS A 15 15.67 -12.15 5.72
N LEU A 16 15.05 -11.54 6.74
CA LEU A 16 14.31 -10.27 6.65
C LEU A 16 15.16 -9.03 6.99
N THR A 17 16.47 -9.17 7.02
CA THR A 17 17.41 -8.05 7.09
C THR A 17 18.00 -7.85 5.70
N VAL A 18 17.60 -6.77 5.04
CA VAL A 18 17.98 -6.48 3.65
C VAL A 18 19.14 -5.49 3.58
N VAL A 19 19.96 -5.64 2.53
CA VAL A 19 21.08 -4.74 2.22
C VAL A 19 20.81 -4.11 0.87
N PRO A 20 20.53 -2.78 0.80
CA PRO A 20 20.36 -2.12 -0.50
C PRO A 20 21.67 -2.13 -1.29
N PHE A 21 21.56 -2.30 -2.59
CA PHE A 21 22.70 -2.11 -3.48
C PHE A 21 22.87 -0.62 -3.78
N ILE A 22 24.04 -0.04 -3.44
CA ILE A 22 24.36 1.35 -3.78
C ILE A 22 25.67 1.32 -4.58
N PRO A 23 25.68 1.66 -5.88
CA PRO A 23 26.89 1.68 -6.68
C PRO A 23 27.98 2.55 -6.06
N GLY A 24 29.19 2.01 -5.90
CA GLY A 24 30.35 2.74 -5.37
C GLY A 24 30.38 2.97 -3.85
N ALA A 25 29.39 2.50 -3.09
CA ALA A 25 29.41 2.56 -1.64
C ALA A 25 29.94 1.25 -1.03
N PRO A 26 31.13 1.25 -0.40
CA PRO A 26 31.72 0.02 0.15
C PRO A 26 30.99 -0.52 1.40
N ASN A 27 30.31 0.35 2.14
CA ASN A 27 29.61 -0.01 3.38
C ASN A 27 28.17 0.51 3.36
N VAL A 28 27.23 -0.35 2.97
CA VAL A 28 25.81 -0.03 2.99
C VAL A 28 25.17 -0.63 4.26
N THR A 29 24.48 0.21 5.00
CA THR A 29 23.81 -0.24 6.23
C THR A 29 22.60 -1.10 5.90
N SER A 30 22.62 -2.34 6.40
CA SER A 30 21.45 -3.22 6.37
C SER A 30 20.32 -2.69 7.26
N TYR A 31 19.08 -3.09 6.94
CA TYR A 31 17.94 -2.76 7.80
C TYR A 31 16.91 -3.89 7.86
N PRO A 32 16.21 -4.04 9.00
CA PRO A 32 15.19 -5.05 9.14
C PRO A 32 13.89 -4.62 8.44
N VAL A 33 13.28 -5.54 7.72
CA VAL A 33 11.90 -5.45 7.22
C VAL A 33 10.96 -6.28 8.08
N TYR A 34 11.18 -6.25 9.39
CA TYR A 34 10.33 -6.86 10.43
C TYR A 34 10.25 -5.95 11.65
N LYS A 35 9.30 -6.21 12.54
CA LYS A 35 9.17 -5.55 13.84
C LYS A 35 9.17 -6.59 14.95
N ILE A 36 9.70 -6.22 16.12
CA ILE A 36 9.72 -7.09 17.29
C ILE A 36 9.04 -6.36 18.46
N THR A 37 8.23 -7.13 19.18
CA THR A 37 7.71 -6.77 20.51
C THR A 37 8.29 -7.74 21.54
N ASN A 38 8.00 -7.53 22.83
CA ASN A 38 8.50 -8.41 23.89
C ASN A 38 8.11 -9.88 23.72
N LYS A 39 7.05 -10.20 22.97
CA LYS A 39 6.49 -11.55 22.88
C LYS A 39 6.42 -12.11 21.44
N SER A 40 6.55 -11.27 20.42
CA SER A 40 6.29 -11.68 19.05
C SER A 40 7.12 -10.89 18.04
N MET A 41 7.30 -11.49 16.88
CA MET A 41 7.85 -10.86 15.70
C MET A 41 6.74 -10.64 14.68
N TYR A 42 6.77 -9.51 13.99
CA TYR A 42 5.84 -9.14 12.91
C TYR A 42 6.64 -9.09 11.63
N ILE A 43 6.24 -9.89 10.66
CA ILE A 43 6.89 -10.02 9.35
C ILE A 43 5.97 -9.50 8.25
N PRO A 44 6.51 -9.22 7.06
CA PRO A 44 5.69 -8.83 5.93
C PRO A 44 4.60 -9.85 5.61
N ARG A 45 3.50 -9.38 5.08
CA ARG A 45 2.25 -10.13 4.95
C ARG A 45 2.36 -11.37 4.08
N TYR A 46 3.11 -11.27 2.99
CA TYR A 46 3.21 -12.30 1.95
C TYR A 46 4.56 -13.03 1.94
N TYR A 47 5.41 -12.76 2.93
CA TYR A 47 6.74 -13.38 3.00
C TYR A 47 6.67 -14.92 3.11
N ASN A 48 5.76 -15.44 3.94
CA ASN A 48 5.44 -16.87 4.07
C ASN A 48 4.05 -17.01 4.69
N ASP A 49 3.54 -18.24 4.76
CA ASP A 49 2.22 -18.54 5.33
C ASP A 49 2.24 -18.90 6.82
N GLU A 50 3.40 -18.82 7.48
CA GLU A 50 3.52 -19.11 8.90
C GLU A 50 2.94 -17.99 9.77
N GLY A 51 2.33 -18.38 10.91
CA GLY A 51 1.83 -17.45 11.91
C GLY A 51 0.45 -16.86 11.62
N THR A 52 0.06 -15.88 12.43
CA THR A 52 -1.29 -15.27 12.38
C THR A 52 -1.27 -13.99 11.56
N LEU A 53 -2.02 -13.96 10.48
CA LEU A 53 -2.22 -12.75 9.68
C LEU A 53 -3.19 -11.79 10.38
N LEU A 54 -2.75 -10.56 10.61
CA LEU A 54 -3.50 -9.51 11.31
C LEU A 54 -3.97 -8.45 10.31
N LEU A 55 -5.25 -8.52 9.96
CA LEU A 55 -5.90 -7.60 9.03
C LEU A 55 -6.97 -6.77 9.73
N ASN A 56 -7.44 -5.74 9.03
CA ASN A 56 -8.64 -5.00 9.39
C ASN A 56 -9.88 -5.82 9.03
N GLU A 57 -10.97 -5.55 9.71
CA GLU A 57 -12.30 -5.98 9.26
C GLU A 57 -12.65 -5.25 7.96
N ILE A 58 -13.54 -5.88 7.16
CA ILE A 58 -14.02 -5.25 5.94
C ILE A 58 -14.99 -4.14 6.33
N ASN A 59 -14.73 -2.94 5.85
CA ASN A 59 -15.61 -1.79 5.99
C ASN A 59 -16.21 -1.48 4.61
N GLU A 60 -17.40 -1.98 4.39
CA GLU A 60 -18.15 -1.77 3.15
C GLU A 60 -18.65 -0.33 3.06
N CYS A 61 -18.57 0.24 1.86
CA CYS A 61 -19.09 1.57 1.56
C CYS A 61 -19.41 1.72 0.07
N GLU A 62 -20.30 2.64 -0.24
CA GLU A 62 -20.64 2.97 -1.62
C GLU A 62 -19.57 3.91 -2.22
N ILE A 63 -18.95 3.46 -3.31
CA ILE A 63 -18.06 4.27 -4.16
C ILE A 63 -18.63 4.19 -5.57
N ASN A 64 -19.31 5.26 -6.00
CA ASN A 64 -19.95 5.33 -7.31
C ASN A 64 -19.05 6.07 -8.27
N ILE A 65 -18.79 5.49 -9.44
CA ILE A 65 -18.03 6.08 -10.53
C ILE A 65 -18.90 6.08 -11.79
N ASN A 66 -19.12 7.26 -12.38
CA ASN A 66 -20.05 7.44 -13.50
C ASN A 66 -19.36 7.37 -14.86
N THR A 67 -18.14 6.85 -14.91
CA THR A 67 -17.33 6.77 -16.12
C THR A 67 -16.93 5.32 -16.37
N GLU A 68 -17.20 4.84 -17.58
CA GLU A 68 -16.79 3.50 -17.99
C GLU A 68 -15.30 3.44 -18.38
N PRO A 69 -14.63 2.31 -18.10
CA PRO A 69 -13.28 2.08 -18.58
C PRO A 69 -13.23 2.10 -20.12
N ARG A 70 -12.13 2.61 -20.66
CA ARG A 70 -11.84 2.48 -22.08
C ARG A 70 -11.68 1.02 -22.46
N GLU A 71 -11.94 0.65 -23.71
CA GLU A 71 -11.94 -0.75 -24.14
C GLU A 71 -10.64 -1.47 -23.79
N TYR A 72 -9.49 -0.85 -24.02
CA TYR A 72 -8.19 -1.44 -23.70
C TYR A 72 -7.91 -1.59 -22.19
N GLN A 73 -8.70 -0.94 -21.33
CA GLN A 73 -8.55 -1.00 -19.88
C GLN A 73 -9.37 -2.13 -19.26
N LYS A 74 -10.49 -2.51 -19.85
CA LYS A 74 -11.48 -3.41 -19.26
C LYS A 74 -10.89 -4.76 -18.83
N ASN A 75 -10.18 -5.44 -19.74
CA ASN A 75 -9.58 -6.74 -19.42
C ASN A 75 -8.54 -6.63 -18.30
N VAL A 76 -7.65 -5.63 -18.37
CA VAL A 76 -6.60 -5.43 -17.37
C VAL A 76 -7.21 -5.09 -16.00
N ILE A 77 -8.25 -4.27 -15.93
CA ILE A 77 -8.97 -3.97 -14.69
C ILE A 77 -9.60 -5.23 -14.10
N ASN A 78 -10.24 -6.06 -14.93
CA ASN A 78 -10.84 -7.33 -14.51
C ASN A 78 -9.78 -8.31 -13.98
N ASP A 79 -8.64 -8.42 -14.64
CA ASP A 79 -7.53 -9.27 -14.21
C ASP A 79 -6.98 -8.81 -12.85
N ILE A 80 -6.71 -7.51 -12.69
CA ILE A 80 -6.25 -6.93 -11.42
C ILE A 80 -7.28 -7.16 -10.31
N HIS A 81 -8.56 -6.89 -10.57
CA HIS A 81 -9.63 -7.08 -9.60
C HIS A 81 -9.73 -8.56 -9.18
N SER A 82 -9.71 -9.49 -10.14
CA SER A 82 -9.77 -10.93 -9.88
C SER A 82 -8.58 -11.39 -9.04
N GLU A 83 -7.38 -10.88 -9.31
CA GLU A 83 -6.17 -11.20 -8.56
C GLU A 83 -6.25 -10.66 -7.12
N ILE A 84 -6.75 -9.44 -6.92
CA ILE A 84 -6.97 -8.85 -5.60
C ILE A 84 -7.99 -9.66 -4.79
N ILE A 85 -9.09 -10.09 -5.39
CA ILE A 85 -10.10 -10.92 -4.70
C ILE A 85 -9.51 -12.26 -4.29
N LYS A 86 -8.75 -12.90 -5.18
CA LYS A 86 -8.17 -14.23 -4.97
C LYS A 86 -7.05 -14.22 -3.93
N ASN A 87 -6.08 -13.30 -4.08
CA ASN A 87 -4.82 -13.32 -3.31
C ASN A 87 -4.72 -12.18 -2.28
N GLY A 88 -5.68 -11.25 -2.26
CA GLY A 88 -5.68 -10.09 -1.37
C GLY A 88 -4.75 -8.97 -1.82
N SER A 89 -3.94 -9.16 -2.85
CA SER A 89 -3.04 -8.13 -3.39
C SER A 89 -2.69 -8.36 -4.85
N CYS A 90 -2.33 -7.26 -5.51
CA CYS A 90 -1.78 -7.26 -6.87
C CYS A 90 -0.79 -6.11 -7.02
N ILE A 91 0.27 -6.31 -7.82
CA ILE A 91 1.14 -5.23 -8.29
C ILE A 91 0.89 -5.05 -9.79
N ALA A 92 0.35 -3.89 -10.16
CA ALA A 92 0.08 -3.54 -11.55
C ALA A 92 1.21 -2.70 -12.13
N CYS A 93 1.95 -3.29 -13.07
CA CYS A 93 3.00 -2.60 -13.81
C CYS A 93 2.44 -2.01 -15.11
N LEU A 94 2.07 -0.73 -15.07
CA LEU A 94 1.38 -0.04 -16.16
C LEU A 94 2.14 1.23 -16.54
N TYR A 95 2.35 1.48 -17.83
CA TYR A 95 3.12 2.62 -18.31
C TYR A 95 2.47 3.98 -17.94
N THR A 96 3.26 5.03 -17.99
CA THR A 96 2.78 6.41 -17.72
C THR A 96 1.75 6.83 -18.76
N GLY A 97 0.64 7.41 -18.33
CA GLY A 97 -0.47 7.79 -19.22
C GLY A 97 -1.50 6.69 -19.50
N TRP A 98 -1.29 5.45 -19.03
CA TRP A 98 -2.25 4.34 -19.20
C TRP A 98 -3.60 4.59 -18.51
N GLY A 99 -3.62 5.44 -17.48
CA GLY A 99 -4.82 5.72 -16.69
C GLY A 99 -4.88 4.95 -15.38
N LYS A 100 -3.71 4.69 -14.75
CA LYS A 100 -3.58 3.97 -13.45
C LYS A 100 -4.54 4.50 -12.39
N THR A 101 -4.60 5.82 -12.21
CA THR A 101 -5.45 6.47 -11.21
C THR A 101 -6.92 6.14 -11.40
N PHE A 102 -7.43 6.30 -12.64
CA PHE A 102 -8.81 5.96 -12.98
C PHE A 102 -9.10 4.48 -12.72
N ALA A 103 -8.25 3.58 -13.23
CA ALA A 103 -8.43 2.13 -13.06
C ALA A 103 -8.46 1.73 -11.58
N SER A 104 -7.61 2.32 -10.75
CA SER A 104 -7.59 2.03 -9.31
C SER A 104 -8.85 2.52 -8.60
N LEU A 105 -9.37 3.68 -8.97
CA LEU A 105 -10.66 4.18 -8.45
C LEU A 105 -11.82 3.31 -8.93
N TYR A 106 -11.76 2.83 -10.18
CA TYR A 106 -12.75 1.91 -10.71
C TYR A 106 -12.73 0.56 -9.96
N ILE A 107 -11.55 0.02 -9.66
CA ILE A 107 -11.41 -1.18 -8.83
C ILE A 107 -11.96 -0.93 -7.41
N ALA A 108 -11.70 0.24 -6.82
CA ALA A 108 -12.28 0.62 -5.52
C ALA A 108 -13.82 0.61 -5.56
N SER A 109 -14.43 1.07 -6.66
CA SER A 109 -15.89 1.03 -6.85
C SER A 109 -16.44 -0.39 -7.02
N LEU A 110 -15.68 -1.30 -7.61
CA LEU A 110 -16.05 -2.72 -7.72
C LEU A 110 -15.94 -3.45 -6.37
N LEU A 111 -14.91 -3.14 -5.58
CA LEU A 111 -14.70 -3.73 -4.26
C LEU A 111 -15.71 -3.21 -3.22
N LYS A 112 -16.27 -2.02 -3.40
CA LYS A 112 -17.23 -1.37 -2.48
C LYS A 112 -16.72 -1.32 -1.03
N VAL A 113 -15.48 -0.92 -0.85
CA VAL A 113 -14.87 -0.86 0.48
C VAL A 113 -14.09 0.43 0.68
N LYS A 114 -14.02 0.87 1.94
CA LYS A 114 -13.29 2.09 2.30
C LYS A 114 -11.83 2.00 1.88
N THR A 115 -11.36 3.01 1.14
CA THR A 115 -10.11 2.98 0.39
C THR A 115 -9.12 4.04 0.89
N LEU A 116 -7.86 3.63 1.02
CA LEU A 116 -6.72 4.50 1.32
C LEU A 116 -5.76 4.53 0.13
N VAL A 117 -5.45 5.71 -0.37
CA VAL A 117 -4.42 5.93 -1.38
C VAL A 117 -3.16 6.42 -0.70
N ILE A 118 -2.04 5.76 -0.93
CA ILE A 118 -0.74 6.15 -0.38
C ILE A 118 0.10 6.79 -1.47
N VAL A 119 0.60 7.98 -1.18
CA VAL A 119 1.46 8.76 -2.08
C VAL A 119 2.74 9.22 -1.36
N ASN A 120 3.79 9.52 -2.14
CA ASN A 120 5.10 9.92 -1.62
C ASN A 120 5.46 11.39 -1.87
N LYS A 121 4.59 12.15 -2.55
CA LYS A 121 4.79 13.57 -2.89
C LYS A 121 3.49 14.34 -2.78
N GLU A 122 3.57 15.62 -2.40
CA GLU A 122 2.41 16.51 -2.33
C GLU A 122 1.74 16.71 -3.70
N SER A 123 2.52 16.85 -4.76
CA SER A 123 2.00 16.95 -6.12
C SER A 123 1.16 15.73 -6.55
N LEU A 124 1.52 14.53 -6.10
CA LEU A 124 0.71 13.33 -6.31
C LEU A 124 -0.57 13.36 -5.46
N MET A 125 -0.50 13.87 -4.23
CA MET A 125 -1.68 14.03 -3.38
C MET A 125 -2.70 14.99 -4.03
N GLU A 126 -2.24 16.10 -4.57
CA GLU A 126 -3.07 17.06 -5.31
C GLU A 126 -3.68 16.40 -6.55
N GLN A 127 -2.87 15.73 -7.36
CA GLN A 127 -3.33 15.01 -8.56
C GLN A 127 -4.38 13.94 -8.22
N TRP A 128 -4.16 13.13 -7.20
CA TRP A 128 -5.14 12.14 -6.75
C TRP A 128 -6.42 12.80 -6.25
N SER A 129 -6.31 13.90 -5.50
CA SER A 129 -7.46 14.67 -5.02
C SER A 129 -8.33 15.18 -6.17
N GLU A 130 -7.73 15.77 -7.21
CA GLU A 130 -8.43 16.22 -8.41
C GLU A 130 -9.14 15.06 -9.13
N GLN A 131 -8.48 13.93 -9.28
CA GLN A 131 -9.06 12.75 -9.94
C GLN A 131 -10.21 12.14 -9.12
N ILE A 132 -10.08 12.09 -7.79
CA ILE A 132 -11.16 11.62 -6.90
C ILE A 132 -12.38 12.55 -7.03
N ILE A 133 -12.19 13.86 -6.98
CA ILE A 133 -13.28 14.83 -7.18
C ILE A 133 -13.92 14.66 -8.55
N LYS A 134 -13.10 14.51 -9.59
CA LYS A 134 -13.58 14.36 -10.98
C LYS A 134 -14.41 13.10 -11.19
N PHE A 135 -13.96 11.96 -10.69
CA PHE A 135 -14.60 10.67 -11.00
C PHE A 135 -15.63 10.23 -9.95
N LEU A 136 -15.44 10.61 -8.69
CA LEU A 136 -16.30 10.18 -7.59
C LEU A 136 -17.20 11.33 -7.06
N GLY A 137 -16.93 12.58 -7.41
CA GLY A 137 -17.79 13.72 -7.06
C GLY A 137 -17.64 14.24 -5.62
N PHE A 138 -16.65 13.78 -4.85
CA PHE A 138 -16.42 14.24 -3.48
C PHE A 138 -14.94 14.48 -3.19
N LYS A 139 -14.66 15.27 -2.14
CA LYS A 139 -13.28 15.53 -1.69
C LYS A 139 -12.78 14.35 -0.88
N PRO A 140 -11.54 13.85 -1.13
CA PRO A 140 -10.94 12.81 -0.30
C PRO A 140 -10.61 13.33 1.09
N GLY A 141 -10.55 12.42 2.07
CA GLY A 141 -9.91 12.70 3.34
C GLY A 141 -8.38 12.75 3.20
N ILE A 142 -7.72 13.51 4.06
CA ILE A 142 -6.26 13.68 4.01
C ILE A 142 -5.63 13.23 5.32
N ILE A 143 -4.60 12.38 5.21
CA ILE A 143 -3.77 11.94 6.33
C ILE A 143 -2.32 12.39 6.07
N GLN A 144 -1.99 13.55 6.61
CA GLN A 144 -0.67 14.15 6.44
C GLN A 144 -0.32 14.98 7.67
N SER A 145 0.86 14.80 8.22
CA SER A 145 1.32 15.53 9.40
C SER A 145 0.33 15.38 10.57
N ASN A 146 -0.27 16.45 11.07
CA ASN A 146 -1.27 16.44 12.14
C ASN A 146 -2.71 16.36 11.61
N LYS A 147 -2.90 16.40 10.30
CA LYS A 147 -4.21 16.25 9.69
C LYS A 147 -4.57 14.77 9.59
N ILE A 148 -5.66 14.38 10.23
CA ILE A 148 -6.19 13.00 10.26
C ILE A 148 -7.67 13.07 9.89
N GLU A 149 -7.96 13.05 8.61
CA GLU A 149 -9.31 13.12 8.08
C GLU A 149 -9.64 11.77 7.42
N THR A 150 -10.36 10.95 8.17
CA THR A 150 -10.68 9.58 7.74
C THR A 150 -12.16 9.34 7.46
N SER A 151 -13.02 10.38 7.55
CA SER A 151 -14.47 10.24 7.33
C SER A 151 -14.87 9.85 5.90
N PRO A 152 -14.28 10.42 4.81
CA PRO A 152 -14.64 10.07 3.45
C PRO A 152 -14.32 8.60 3.11
N ASN A 153 -15.08 8.05 2.14
CA ASN A 153 -14.91 6.66 1.68
C ASN A 153 -13.58 6.43 0.95
N VAL A 154 -12.97 7.49 0.42
CA VAL A 154 -11.62 7.48 -0.13
C VAL A 154 -10.78 8.55 0.56
N CYS A 155 -9.62 8.16 1.07
CA CYS A 155 -8.66 9.03 1.73
C CYS A 155 -7.29 8.92 1.07
N ILE A 156 -6.49 9.98 1.19
CA ILE A 156 -5.10 10.00 0.68
C ILE A 156 -4.17 10.18 1.87
N GLY A 157 -3.15 9.32 1.97
CA GLY A 157 -2.15 9.34 3.01
C GLY A 157 -0.75 9.59 2.48
N MET A 158 -0.01 10.50 3.13
CA MET A 158 1.41 10.73 2.84
C MET A 158 2.26 9.67 3.52
N ILE A 159 3.02 8.88 2.74
CA ILE A 159 3.82 7.76 3.25
C ILE A 159 4.83 8.20 4.33
N GLN A 160 5.46 9.35 4.19
CA GLN A 160 6.40 9.90 5.17
C GLN A 160 5.72 10.10 6.52
N SER A 161 4.54 10.72 6.51
CA SER A 161 3.76 10.97 7.72
C SER A 161 3.34 9.65 8.38
N ILE A 162 2.82 8.70 7.59
CA ILE A 162 2.38 7.39 8.11
C ILE A 162 3.55 6.60 8.68
N SER A 163 4.70 6.65 8.04
CA SER A 163 5.88 5.89 8.46
C SER A 163 6.53 6.45 9.73
N MET A 164 6.58 7.77 9.87
CA MET A 164 7.38 8.45 10.88
C MET A 164 6.59 8.91 12.11
N LYS A 165 5.29 9.16 11.97
CA LYS A 165 4.45 9.65 13.07
C LYS A 165 3.69 8.52 13.78
N ASP A 166 3.49 8.67 15.05
CA ASP A 166 2.60 7.83 15.83
C ASP A 166 1.18 8.40 15.75
N TYR A 167 0.37 7.78 14.92
CA TYR A 167 -1.06 8.04 14.86
C TYR A 167 -1.82 7.19 15.89
N PRO A 168 -3.04 7.59 16.29
CA PRO A 168 -3.92 6.71 17.06
C PRO A 168 -4.01 5.33 16.44
N SER A 169 -4.02 4.28 17.26
CA SER A 169 -3.91 2.89 16.81
C SER A 169 -5.04 2.43 15.90
N ASP A 170 -6.17 3.12 15.92
CA ASP A 170 -7.38 2.87 15.13
C ASP A 170 -7.46 3.68 13.82
N THR A 171 -6.59 4.68 13.64
CA THR A 171 -6.61 5.57 12.46
C THR A 171 -6.75 4.83 11.13
N PHE A 172 -6.10 3.67 10.99
CA PHE A 172 -6.10 2.91 9.74
C PHE A 172 -7.03 1.69 9.77
N ASN A 173 -7.77 1.45 10.86
CA ASN A 173 -8.58 0.23 11.01
C ASN A 173 -9.80 0.19 10.07
N SER A 174 -10.31 1.33 9.66
CA SER A 174 -11.47 1.41 8.77
C SER A 174 -11.15 1.16 7.29
N PHE A 175 -9.89 1.17 6.89
CA PHE A 175 -9.51 0.98 5.49
C PHE A 175 -9.37 -0.51 5.16
N SER A 176 -10.14 -0.96 4.16
CA SER A 176 -10.17 -2.35 3.70
C SER A 176 -9.44 -2.55 2.39
N PHE A 177 -9.24 -1.48 1.62
CA PHE A 177 -8.43 -1.47 0.40
C PHE A 177 -7.37 -0.37 0.50
N THR A 178 -6.12 -0.69 0.12
CA THR A 178 -5.03 0.29 0.04
C THR A 178 -4.39 0.26 -1.34
N ILE A 179 -4.28 1.44 -1.95
CA ILE A 179 -3.60 1.67 -3.22
C ILE A 179 -2.27 2.34 -2.90
N PHE A 180 -1.17 1.74 -3.32
CA PHE A 180 0.18 2.29 -3.19
C PHE A 180 0.63 2.84 -4.54
N ASP A 181 0.62 4.16 -4.70
CA ASP A 181 1.08 4.80 -5.94
C ASP A 181 2.61 4.90 -5.95
N GLU A 182 3.22 4.62 -7.10
CA GLU A 182 4.68 4.51 -7.29
C GLU A 182 5.33 3.57 -6.26
N THR A 183 4.79 2.35 -6.17
CA THR A 183 5.14 1.32 -5.16
C THR A 183 6.64 1.07 -5.03
N HIS A 184 7.40 1.23 -6.12
CA HIS A 184 8.85 1.05 -6.12
C HIS A 184 9.60 1.97 -5.14
N HIS A 185 8.99 3.04 -4.64
CA HIS A 185 9.60 3.90 -3.62
C HIS A 185 9.49 3.34 -2.19
N TYR A 186 8.63 2.35 -1.92
CA TYR A 186 8.25 1.98 -0.55
C TYR A 186 9.12 0.92 0.12
N CYS A 187 10.07 0.32 -0.58
CA CYS A 187 11.02 -0.64 -0.02
C CYS A 187 12.16 0.00 0.80
N SER A 188 12.07 1.28 1.16
CA SER A 188 13.07 1.91 2.01
C SER A 188 12.86 1.56 3.48
N LYS A 189 13.95 1.66 4.28
CA LYS A 189 13.93 1.44 5.73
C LYS A 189 12.81 2.21 6.45
N VAL A 190 12.57 3.46 6.05
CA VAL A 190 11.58 4.32 6.69
C VAL A 190 10.18 3.94 6.25
N PHE A 191 9.95 3.79 4.94
CA PHE A 191 8.61 3.60 4.40
C PHE A 191 8.03 2.22 4.68
N SER A 192 8.88 1.20 4.83
CA SER A 192 8.44 -0.14 5.25
C SER A 192 7.69 -0.15 6.60
N ASN A 193 7.91 0.87 7.45
CA ASN A 193 7.18 1.00 8.71
C ASN A 193 5.67 1.20 8.52
N ALA A 194 5.24 1.82 7.42
CA ALA A 194 3.82 2.05 7.13
C ALA A 194 3.04 0.75 6.98
N PHE A 195 3.65 -0.29 6.39
CA PHE A 195 3.00 -1.59 6.18
C PHE A 195 2.58 -2.28 7.48
N TYR A 196 3.25 -1.97 8.61
CA TYR A 196 2.86 -2.48 9.93
C TYR A 196 1.79 -1.65 10.64
N LYS A 197 1.38 -0.52 10.07
CA LYS A 197 0.29 0.32 10.57
C LYS A 197 -0.99 0.09 9.75
N ILE A 198 -0.85 -0.23 8.45
CA ILE A 198 -1.94 -0.44 7.50
C ILE A 198 -2.26 -1.93 7.43
N GLY A 199 -3.48 -2.29 7.75
CA GLY A 199 -3.93 -3.70 7.80
C GLY A 199 -5.04 -4.01 6.81
N SER A 200 -5.14 -3.29 5.69
CA SER A 200 -6.17 -3.47 4.69
C SER A 200 -6.19 -4.89 4.14
N LYS A 201 -7.39 -5.46 3.96
CA LYS A 201 -7.55 -6.80 3.40
C LYS A 201 -7.04 -6.86 1.95
N TYR A 202 -7.34 -5.82 1.17
CA TYR A 202 -6.99 -5.72 -0.24
C TYR A 202 -5.91 -4.67 -0.45
N ASN A 203 -4.93 -4.98 -1.33
CA ASN A 203 -3.84 -4.06 -1.63
C ASN A 203 -3.55 -4.03 -3.14
N LEU A 204 -3.28 -2.85 -3.67
CA LEU A 204 -2.88 -2.64 -5.06
C LEU A 204 -1.63 -1.77 -5.11
N GLY A 205 -0.53 -2.32 -5.58
CA GLY A 205 0.67 -1.58 -5.90
C GLY A 205 0.64 -1.09 -7.34
N LEU A 206 0.91 0.19 -7.58
CA LEU A 206 1.01 0.79 -8.90
C LEU A 206 2.45 1.18 -9.19
N SER A 207 2.98 0.82 -10.34
CA SER A 207 4.28 1.28 -10.79
C SER A 207 4.35 1.32 -12.32
N ALA A 208 5.18 2.19 -12.87
CA ALA A 208 5.54 2.14 -14.28
C ALA A 208 6.65 1.10 -14.53
N THR A 209 7.43 0.78 -13.52
CA THR A 209 8.53 -0.20 -13.56
C THR A 209 8.73 -0.82 -12.19
N LEU A 210 9.01 -2.13 -12.16
CA LEU A 210 9.34 -2.83 -10.93
C LEU A 210 10.84 -2.85 -10.63
N LYS A 211 11.68 -2.56 -11.63
CA LYS A 211 13.13 -2.55 -11.43
C LYS A 211 13.56 -1.40 -10.55
N ARG A 212 14.36 -1.70 -9.55
CA ARG A 212 14.92 -0.74 -8.60
C ARG A 212 16.44 -0.67 -8.74
N ALA A 213 17.00 0.53 -8.56
CA ALA A 213 18.45 0.72 -8.58
C ALA A 213 19.16 0.00 -7.41
N ASP A 214 18.47 -0.14 -6.27
CA ASP A 214 18.98 -0.79 -5.05
C ASP A 214 18.71 -2.31 -4.99
N LYS A 215 18.13 -2.91 -6.05
CA LYS A 215 17.83 -4.34 -6.19
C LYS A 215 16.94 -4.92 -5.07
N LEU A 216 16.10 -4.10 -4.47
CA LEU A 216 15.16 -4.50 -3.41
C LEU A 216 13.72 -4.72 -3.93
N GLU A 217 13.53 -4.95 -5.23
CA GLU A 217 12.22 -5.25 -5.81
C GLU A 217 11.52 -6.45 -5.16
N HIS A 218 12.28 -7.45 -4.73
CA HIS A 218 11.72 -8.63 -4.03
C HIS A 218 11.01 -8.29 -2.71
N VAL A 219 11.34 -7.15 -2.07
CA VAL A 219 10.65 -6.69 -0.85
C VAL A 219 9.21 -6.24 -1.15
N LEU A 220 8.90 -5.88 -2.40
CA LEU A 220 7.54 -5.54 -2.82
C LEU A 220 6.61 -6.76 -2.85
N GLU A 221 7.18 -7.95 -3.02
CA GLU A 221 6.45 -9.22 -3.08
C GLU A 221 6.10 -9.76 -1.68
N TRP A 222 6.79 -9.25 -0.63
CA TRP A 222 6.62 -9.66 0.76
C TRP A 222 5.45 -8.91 1.44
#